data_5ffece7eebfb0ae86e0c63012e3de95a
#
_entry.id   5ffece7eebfb0ae86e0c63012e3de95a
#
_cell.length_a   1.000
_cell.length_b   1.000
_cell.length_c   1.000
_cell.angle_alpha   90.00
_cell.angle_beta   90.00
_cell.angle_gamma   90.00
#
_symmetry.space_group_name_H-M   'P 1'
#
loop_
_entity.id
_entity.type
_entity.pdbx_description
1 polymer ?
#
loop_
_entity_poly.entity_id
_entity_poly.type
_entity_poly.pdbx_seq_one_letter_code
_entity_poly.pdbx_strand_id
1 'polypeptide(L)'
;MNTLRPPRRAKPAFTLLEMTIVIMVLLALVKIGLFSSTKMTEWKLGRAASETLRGVYAAQRMLLADNPTMAPTNITDALVLPYMDNNTVAGLAVMPTVKSLTGASLGILVNVSPPVINAGGGVIYDPSASPPNYTDSLWDVGE
;
A
#
# COMPACT_ATOMS: atom_id res chain seq x y z
N MET A 1 76.08 2.08 -30.36
CA MET A 1 74.82 1.34 -30.21
C MET A 1 73.77 2.28 -29.62
N ASN A 2 72.89 2.82 -30.49
CA ASN A 2 71.80 3.73 -30.03
C ASN A 2 70.57 2.89 -29.71
N THR A 3 70.26 2.75 -28.40
CA THR A 3 69.02 2.09 -27.95
C THR A 3 67.86 3.05 -28.08
N LEU A 4 67.03 2.87 -29.11
CA LEU A 4 65.77 3.59 -29.26
C LEU A 4 64.78 3.17 -28.16
N ARG A 5 64.53 4.13 -27.24
CA ARG A 5 63.55 3.97 -26.19
C ARG A 5 62.14 3.95 -26.83
N PRO A 6 61.29 2.91 -26.58
CA PRO A 6 59.96 2.88 -27.17
C PRO A 6 59.11 4.04 -26.62
N PRO A 7 58.19 4.61 -27.47
CA PRO A 7 57.33 5.69 -27.04
C PRO A 7 56.36 5.20 -25.92
N ARG A 8 56.34 5.93 -24.83
CA ARG A 8 55.35 5.71 -23.74
C ARG A 8 53.97 6.01 -24.32
N ARG A 9 53.13 5.00 -24.44
CA ARG A 9 51.70 5.16 -24.75
C ARG A 9 51.08 6.00 -23.58
N ALA A 10 50.63 7.20 -23.92
CA ALA A 10 49.83 8.02 -23.00
C ALA A 10 48.54 7.25 -22.69
N LYS A 11 48.27 7.01 -21.43
CA LYS A 11 46.97 6.45 -20.97
C LYS A 11 45.91 7.52 -21.23
N PRO A 12 44.78 7.19 -21.85
CA PRO A 12 43.71 8.17 -22.01
C PRO A 12 43.27 8.66 -20.65
N ALA A 13 43.43 9.97 -20.42
CA ALA A 13 42.87 10.61 -19.21
C ALA A 13 41.40 10.89 -19.47
N PHE A 14 40.53 10.53 -18.52
CA PHE A 14 39.10 10.85 -18.58
C PHE A 14 38.90 12.36 -18.67
N THR A 15 38.05 12.79 -19.59
CA THR A 15 37.69 14.20 -19.71
C THR A 15 36.72 14.61 -18.60
N LEU A 16 36.78 15.87 -18.16
CA LEU A 16 35.86 16.40 -17.18
C LEU A 16 34.38 16.26 -17.64
N LEU A 17 34.16 16.42 -18.94
CA LEU A 17 32.84 16.24 -19.57
C LEU A 17 32.33 14.79 -19.41
N GLU A 18 33.17 13.80 -19.59
CA GLU A 18 32.80 12.39 -19.45
C GLU A 18 32.39 12.06 -18.01
N MET A 19 33.12 12.58 -17.02
CA MET A 19 32.76 12.42 -15.62
C MET A 19 31.44 13.11 -15.27
N THR A 20 31.18 14.31 -15.80
CA THR A 20 29.90 15.00 -15.55
C THR A 20 28.71 14.26 -16.14
N ILE A 21 28.86 13.69 -17.34
CA ILE A 21 27.78 12.87 -17.96
C ILE A 21 27.53 11.60 -17.14
N VAL A 22 28.57 10.91 -16.68
CA VAL A 22 28.42 9.70 -15.85
C VAL A 22 27.68 10.01 -14.56
N ILE A 23 28.06 11.08 -13.86
CA ILE A 23 27.39 11.50 -12.62
C ILE A 23 25.93 11.86 -12.90
N MET A 24 25.64 12.55 -13.98
CA MET A 24 24.27 12.92 -14.37
C MET A 24 23.40 11.70 -14.62
N VAL A 25 23.93 10.70 -15.33
CA VAL A 25 23.22 9.43 -15.58
C VAL A 25 22.99 8.66 -14.27
N LEU A 26 24.00 8.57 -13.41
CA LEU A 26 23.86 7.90 -12.12
C LEU A 26 22.78 8.56 -11.25
N LEU A 27 22.75 9.89 -11.19
CA LEU A 27 21.72 10.62 -10.43
C LEU A 27 20.32 10.40 -11.02
N ALA A 28 20.19 10.31 -12.34
CA ALA A 28 18.92 9.99 -12.99
C ALA A 28 18.44 8.58 -12.62
N LEU A 29 19.32 7.58 -12.65
CA LEU A 29 18.99 6.19 -12.28
C LEU A 29 18.59 6.08 -10.80
N VAL A 30 19.28 6.77 -9.90
CA VAL A 30 18.93 6.80 -8.47
C VAL A 30 17.52 7.37 -8.27
N LYS A 31 17.16 8.46 -8.93
CA LYS A 31 15.81 9.05 -8.85
C LYS A 31 14.73 8.06 -9.30
N ILE A 32 14.96 7.37 -10.42
CA ILE A 32 14.01 6.37 -10.95
C ILE A 32 13.85 5.21 -9.96
N GLY A 33 14.96 4.72 -9.40
CA GLY A 33 14.94 3.64 -8.42
C GLY A 33 14.16 3.98 -7.15
N LEU A 34 14.35 5.17 -6.59
CA LEU A 34 13.63 5.64 -5.41
C LEU A 34 12.13 5.79 -5.68
N PHE A 35 11.76 6.38 -6.80
CA PHE A 35 10.36 6.55 -7.20
C PHE A 35 9.64 5.20 -7.34
N SER A 36 10.27 4.23 -8.02
CA SER A 36 9.72 2.88 -8.20
C SER A 36 9.52 2.15 -6.88
N SER A 37 10.45 2.27 -5.93
CA SER A 37 10.35 1.66 -4.61
C SER A 37 9.16 2.19 -3.81
N THR A 38 8.90 3.49 -3.85
CA THR A 38 7.76 4.11 -3.16
C THR A 38 6.43 3.60 -3.71
N LYS A 39 6.28 3.56 -5.03
CA LYS A 39 5.05 3.06 -5.67
C LYS A 39 4.78 1.58 -5.39
N MET A 40 5.82 0.76 -5.32
CA MET A 40 5.69 -0.65 -4.94
C MET A 40 5.18 -0.80 -3.51
N THR A 41 5.64 0.04 -2.59
CA THR A 41 5.19 0.02 -1.19
C THR A 41 3.73 0.45 -1.07
N GLU A 42 3.32 1.53 -1.75
CA GLU A 42 1.92 1.98 -1.82
C GLU A 42 1.01 0.87 -2.34
N TRP A 43 1.40 0.21 -3.43
CA TRP A 43 0.64 -0.90 -4.00
C TRP A 43 0.49 -2.09 -3.04
N LYS A 44 1.57 -2.49 -2.35
CA LYS A 44 1.53 -3.58 -1.37
C LYS A 44 0.61 -3.27 -0.19
N LEU A 45 0.66 -2.04 0.33
CA LEU A 45 -0.21 -1.61 1.43
C LEU A 45 -1.67 -1.58 1.00
N GLY A 46 -1.98 -1.04 -0.18
CA GLY A 46 -3.34 -1.02 -0.72
C GLY A 46 -3.89 -2.44 -0.93
N ARG A 47 -3.08 -3.34 -1.47
CA ARG A 47 -3.46 -4.75 -1.65
C ARG A 47 -3.76 -5.44 -0.32
N ALA A 48 -2.91 -5.26 0.69
CA ALA A 48 -3.15 -5.82 2.02
C ALA A 48 -4.40 -5.24 2.67
N ALA A 49 -4.67 -3.95 2.44
CA ALA A 49 -5.88 -3.28 2.89
C ALA A 49 -7.14 -3.90 2.25
N SER A 50 -7.14 -4.07 0.94
CA SER A 50 -8.24 -4.70 0.19
C SER A 50 -8.51 -6.13 0.67
N GLU A 51 -7.47 -6.94 0.88
CA GLU A 51 -7.61 -8.31 1.40
C GLU A 51 -8.25 -8.32 2.79
N THR A 52 -7.84 -7.41 3.66
CA THR A 52 -8.44 -7.26 4.99
C THR A 52 -9.90 -6.84 4.91
N LEU A 53 -10.24 -5.85 4.07
CA LEU A 53 -11.62 -5.39 3.86
C LEU A 53 -12.51 -6.49 3.30
N ARG A 54 -12.02 -7.32 2.37
CA ARG A 54 -12.76 -8.48 1.84
C ARG A 54 -13.11 -9.48 2.93
N GLY A 55 -12.19 -9.76 3.84
CA GLY A 55 -12.46 -10.61 5.00
C GLY A 55 -13.57 -10.05 5.89
N VAL A 56 -13.52 -8.75 6.20
CA VAL A 56 -14.55 -8.06 6.98
C VAL A 56 -15.89 -8.04 6.24
N TYR A 57 -15.87 -7.81 4.92
CA TYR A 57 -17.08 -7.82 4.09
C TYR A 57 -17.74 -9.20 4.03
N ALA A 58 -16.95 -10.27 3.92
CA ALA A 58 -17.47 -11.63 3.97
C ALA A 58 -18.16 -11.90 5.32
N ALA A 59 -17.53 -11.53 6.43
CA ALA A 59 -18.11 -11.65 7.77
C ALA A 59 -19.39 -10.80 7.93
N GLN A 60 -19.39 -9.57 7.41
CA GLN A 60 -20.57 -8.71 7.40
C GLN A 60 -21.73 -9.36 6.63
N ARG A 61 -21.45 -9.96 5.47
CA ARG A 61 -22.48 -10.66 4.68
C ARG A 61 -23.01 -11.91 5.37
N MET A 62 -22.18 -12.66 6.09
CA MET A 62 -22.62 -13.82 6.89
C MET A 62 -23.53 -13.37 8.02
N LEU A 63 -23.16 -12.31 8.74
CA LEU A 63 -24.01 -11.72 9.78
C LEU A 63 -25.38 -11.28 9.26
N LEU A 64 -25.41 -10.62 8.09
CA LEU A 64 -26.67 -10.17 7.46
C LEU A 64 -27.49 -11.35 6.92
N ALA A 65 -26.87 -12.43 6.49
CA ALA A 65 -27.60 -13.65 6.10
C ALA A 65 -28.30 -14.32 7.29
N ASP A 66 -27.67 -14.32 8.45
CA ASP A 66 -28.27 -14.82 9.69
C ASP A 66 -29.33 -13.86 10.25
N ASN A 67 -29.22 -12.57 9.92
CA ASN A 67 -30.11 -11.52 10.43
C ASN A 67 -30.70 -10.68 9.27
N PRO A 68 -31.59 -11.22 8.44
CA PRO A 68 -32.04 -10.58 7.19
C PRO A 68 -32.82 -9.27 7.36
N THR A 69 -33.29 -8.99 8.58
CA THR A 69 -34.00 -7.73 8.92
C THR A 69 -33.08 -6.65 9.48
N MET A 70 -31.79 -6.95 9.68
CA MET A 70 -30.83 -6.01 10.23
C MET A 70 -30.37 -5.03 9.14
N ALA A 71 -30.46 -3.73 9.42
CA ALA A 71 -29.88 -2.71 8.54
C ALA A 71 -28.36 -2.68 8.72
N PRO A 72 -27.57 -2.48 7.63
CA PRO A 72 -26.09 -2.37 7.72
C PRO A 72 -25.62 -1.30 8.72
N THR A 73 -26.35 -0.22 8.88
CA THR A 73 -26.05 0.87 9.82
C THR A 73 -26.07 0.46 11.30
N ASN A 74 -26.72 -0.67 11.62
CA ASN A 74 -26.81 -1.20 12.99
C ASN A 74 -25.68 -2.22 13.28
N ILE A 75 -24.82 -2.51 12.31
CA ILE A 75 -23.72 -3.43 12.50
C ILE A 75 -22.64 -2.77 13.34
N THR A 76 -22.18 -3.50 14.34
CA THR A 76 -21.06 -3.12 15.22
C THR A 76 -19.93 -4.13 15.12
N ASP A 77 -18.73 -3.73 15.49
CA ASP A 77 -17.54 -4.59 15.51
C ASP A 77 -17.81 -5.89 16.29
N ALA A 78 -18.47 -5.79 17.44
CA ALA A 78 -18.78 -6.93 18.30
C ALA A 78 -19.70 -7.98 17.62
N LEU A 79 -20.56 -7.54 16.70
CA LEU A 79 -21.45 -8.44 15.95
C LEU A 79 -20.74 -9.14 14.79
N VAL A 80 -19.74 -8.50 14.19
CA VAL A 80 -18.98 -9.04 13.06
C VAL A 80 -17.90 -10.01 13.52
N LEU A 81 -17.28 -9.76 14.67
CA LEU A 81 -16.17 -10.56 15.20
C LEU A 81 -16.41 -12.08 15.23
N PRO A 82 -17.59 -12.61 15.62
CA PRO A 82 -17.82 -14.06 15.61
C PRO A 82 -17.78 -14.71 14.23
N TYR A 83 -17.96 -13.93 13.16
CA TYR A 83 -17.95 -14.39 11.78
C TYR A 83 -16.57 -14.24 11.11
N MET A 84 -15.58 -13.73 11.84
CA MET A 84 -14.23 -13.56 11.34
C MET A 84 -13.34 -14.71 11.79
N ASP A 85 -12.77 -15.44 10.83
CA ASP A 85 -11.81 -16.51 11.11
C ASP A 85 -10.47 -15.96 11.61
N ASN A 86 -9.98 -16.53 12.73
CA ASN A 86 -8.59 -16.40 13.20
C ASN A 86 -8.08 -14.99 13.54
N ASN A 87 -8.94 -14.01 13.72
CA ASN A 87 -8.47 -12.67 14.09
C ASN A 87 -8.41 -12.49 15.61
N THR A 88 -7.48 -13.21 16.25
CA THR A 88 -7.29 -13.17 17.71
C THR A 88 -5.94 -12.58 18.09
N VAL A 89 -5.94 -11.66 19.05
CA VAL A 89 -4.74 -11.16 19.74
C VAL A 89 -4.83 -11.59 21.20
N ALA A 90 -3.83 -12.31 21.69
CA ALA A 90 -3.81 -12.86 23.04
C ALA A 90 -5.06 -13.70 23.41
N GLY A 91 -5.64 -14.42 22.43
CA GLY A 91 -6.83 -15.25 22.60
C GLY A 91 -8.16 -14.51 22.59
N LEU A 92 -8.15 -13.19 22.35
CA LEU A 92 -9.36 -12.37 22.21
C LEU A 92 -9.57 -12.03 20.74
N ALA A 93 -10.82 -12.14 20.27
CA ALA A 93 -11.19 -11.70 18.93
C ALA A 93 -11.07 -10.17 18.84
N VAL A 94 -10.32 -9.69 17.87
CA VAL A 94 -10.05 -8.24 17.68
C VAL A 94 -10.33 -7.89 16.22
N MET A 95 -10.92 -6.72 16.02
CA MET A 95 -11.09 -6.20 14.65
C MET A 95 -9.73 -5.96 13.98
N PRO A 96 -9.56 -6.36 12.72
CA PRO A 96 -8.34 -6.09 11.98
C PRO A 96 -8.17 -4.60 11.76
N THR A 97 -6.92 -4.18 11.65
CA THR A 97 -6.55 -2.81 11.29
C THR A 97 -5.78 -2.81 9.98
N VAL A 98 -5.88 -1.71 9.28
CA VAL A 98 -5.18 -1.47 8.01
C VAL A 98 -4.05 -0.47 8.24
N LYS A 99 -2.90 -0.67 7.58
CA LYS A 99 -1.79 0.29 7.62
C LYS A 99 -2.00 1.38 6.56
N SER A 100 -1.97 2.64 6.99
CA SER A 100 -1.94 3.79 6.08
C SER A 100 -0.60 3.94 5.37
N LEU A 101 -0.52 4.79 4.35
CA LEU A 101 0.75 5.16 3.68
C LEU A 101 1.77 5.77 4.64
N THR A 102 1.31 6.39 5.72
CA THR A 102 2.16 6.98 6.77
C THR A 102 2.57 5.97 7.86
N GLY A 103 2.11 4.70 7.75
CA GLY A 103 2.38 3.64 8.73
C GLY A 103 1.42 3.62 9.93
N ALA A 104 0.48 4.54 10.04
CA ALA A 104 -0.54 4.53 11.09
C ALA A 104 -1.49 3.34 10.94
N SER A 105 -1.96 2.76 12.05
CA SER A 105 -3.00 1.73 12.04
C SER A 105 -4.37 2.39 12.02
N LEU A 106 -5.18 2.05 11.03
CA LEU A 106 -6.53 2.56 10.82
C LEU A 106 -7.55 1.46 11.08
N GLY A 107 -8.69 1.82 11.67
CA GLY A 107 -9.82 0.93 11.88
C GLY A 107 -10.66 0.75 10.61
N ILE A 108 -11.68 -0.09 10.70
CA ILE A 108 -12.62 -0.35 9.60
C ILE A 108 -14.03 0.02 10.09
N LEU A 109 -14.78 0.73 9.26
CA LEU A 109 -16.20 1.01 9.50
C LEU A 109 -17.03 -0.15 8.97
N VAL A 110 -17.68 -0.88 9.88
CA VAL A 110 -18.54 -2.03 9.56
C VAL A 110 -20.01 -1.66 9.44
N ASN A 111 -20.38 -0.45 9.83
CA ASN A 111 -21.75 0.06 9.73
C ASN A 111 -22.09 0.62 8.33
N VAL A 112 -21.19 0.45 7.38
CA VAL A 112 -21.36 0.77 5.97
C VAL A 112 -21.16 -0.52 5.17
N SER A 113 -21.91 -0.71 4.09
CA SER A 113 -21.77 -1.89 3.22
C SER A 113 -21.60 -1.45 1.76
N PRO A 114 -20.46 -1.77 1.13
CA PRO A 114 -19.31 -2.50 1.66
C PRO A 114 -18.53 -1.72 2.75
N PRO A 115 -17.78 -2.41 3.65
CA PRO A 115 -17.00 -1.77 4.70
C PRO A 115 -15.86 -0.92 4.12
N VAL A 116 -15.51 0.15 4.81
CA VAL A 116 -14.49 1.11 4.37
C VAL A 116 -13.46 1.38 5.47
N ILE A 117 -12.28 1.84 5.10
CA ILE A 117 -11.23 2.21 6.04
C ILE A 117 -11.55 3.56 6.67
N ASN A 118 -11.41 3.66 7.99
CA ASN A 118 -11.68 4.86 8.78
C ASN A 118 -10.39 5.63 9.07
N ALA A 119 -10.27 6.82 8.54
CA ALA A 119 -9.17 7.75 8.86
C ALA A 119 -9.29 8.37 10.25
N GLY A 120 -10.42 8.14 10.94
CA GLY A 120 -10.80 8.76 12.20
C GLY A 120 -12.05 9.63 12.04
N GLY A 121 -12.92 9.65 13.08
CA GLY A 121 -14.15 10.44 13.06
C GLY A 121 -15.17 10.10 11.96
N GLY A 122 -15.09 8.89 11.37
CA GLY A 122 -16.00 8.47 10.30
C GLY A 122 -15.57 8.94 8.90
N VAL A 123 -14.38 9.52 8.76
CA VAL A 123 -13.83 9.92 7.46
C VAL A 123 -13.24 8.69 6.76
N ILE A 124 -13.61 8.49 5.50
CA ILE A 124 -13.10 7.40 4.66
C ILE A 124 -11.63 7.67 4.28
N TYR A 125 -10.78 6.67 4.45
CA TYR A 125 -9.39 6.70 4.01
C TYR A 125 -9.22 5.95 2.71
N ASP A 126 -8.95 6.67 1.65
CA ASP A 126 -8.61 6.13 0.34
C ASP A 126 -7.62 7.05 -0.38
N PRO A 127 -6.32 6.80 -0.27
CA PRO A 127 -5.30 7.66 -0.85
C PRO A 127 -5.18 7.53 -2.37
N SER A 128 -5.79 6.52 -2.99
CA SER A 128 -5.76 6.31 -4.44
C SER A 128 -7.03 6.80 -5.14
N ALA A 129 -8.08 7.10 -4.39
CA ALA A 129 -9.34 7.58 -4.95
C ALA A 129 -9.18 8.97 -5.56
N SER A 130 -9.57 9.09 -6.82
CA SER A 130 -9.69 10.38 -7.49
C SER A 130 -11.17 10.76 -7.51
N PRO A 131 -11.60 11.88 -6.91
CA PRO A 131 -12.98 12.33 -7.02
C PRO A 131 -13.34 12.54 -8.51
N PRO A 132 -14.54 12.21 -8.99
CA PRO A 132 -15.73 11.77 -8.26
C PRO A 132 -15.96 10.23 -8.21
N ASN A 133 -15.09 9.42 -8.77
CA ASN A 133 -15.30 7.97 -8.92
C ASN A 133 -14.34 7.17 -8.04
N TYR A 134 -14.87 6.60 -6.95
CA TYR A 134 -14.13 5.76 -6.00
C TYR A 134 -14.07 4.26 -6.38
N THR A 135 -14.41 3.91 -7.63
CA THR A 135 -14.66 2.53 -8.05
C THR A 135 -13.39 1.70 -8.37
N ASP A 136 -12.24 2.34 -8.54
CA ASP A 136 -11.00 1.68 -8.94
C ASP A 136 -9.88 1.77 -7.88
N SER A 137 -10.24 1.89 -6.61
CA SER A 137 -9.28 2.02 -5.53
C SER A 137 -8.68 0.67 -5.13
N LEU A 138 -7.37 0.65 -4.88
CA LEU A 138 -6.70 -0.48 -4.22
C LEU A 138 -7.03 -0.57 -2.72
N TRP A 139 -7.72 0.44 -2.18
CA TRP A 139 -8.01 0.60 -0.75
C TRP A 139 -9.48 0.32 -0.42
N ASP A 140 -10.17 -0.33 -1.31
CA ASP A 140 -11.56 -0.77 -1.15
C ASP A 140 -11.69 -2.30 -1.16
N VAL A 141 -12.93 -2.81 -1.09
CA VAL A 141 -13.23 -4.25 -1.11
C VAL A 141 -12.91 -4.89 -2.45
N GLY A 142 -12.78 -4.10 -3.52
CA GLY A 142 -12.67 -4.53 -4.91
C GLY A 142 -13.91 -5.32 -5.35
N GLU A 143 -14.57 -4.90 -6.40
CA GLU A 143 -15.64 -5.66 -7.05
C GLU A 143 -15.10 -6.73 -7.99
#